data_77228e72401201b463f2fdc501dc802b
#
_entry.id   77228e72401201b463f2fdc501dc802b
#
_cell.length_a   1.000
_cell.length_b   1.000
_cell.length_c   1.000
_cell.angle_alpha   90.00
_cell.angle_beta   90.00
_cell.angle_gamma   90.00
#
_symmetry.space_group_name_H-M   'P 1'
#
loop_
_entity.id
_entity.type
_entity.pdbx_description
1 polymer ?
#
loop_
_entity_poly.entity_id
_entity_poly.type
_entity_poly.pdbx_seq_one_letter_code
_entity_poly.pdbx_strand_id
1 'polypeptide(L)'
;MAGAALAGLAACGGAPPGLQPTAPPTSAGPGPATVTPSSPPPATPQPGTPPATAPPGRPPAPPSGTSPASPGPAAVTGRLAGTDWTTIPTNRPVVALTFDAGANADAVPSILATLRREGVPATFFLTGNFVRDFPAAARSIAAAGFRIGDHTITHPHLTRLGDAAVRQEILGAARQIISVTGTNPAPLFRFPYGDADARTIALANQAGYVPVRWTVDTLGWQGTAGHISASVVASRVLAAARPGEIVLMHVGSNPDDHTTFDADALSQVISGLHAQGYSFVTLDALTS
;
A
#
# COMPACT_ATOMS: atom_id res chain seq x y z
N MET A 1 -3.11 58.86 31.38
CA MET A 1 -2.20 59.82 30.79
C MET A 1 -1.54 59.17 29.58
N ALA A 2 -1.81 59.76 28.43
CA ALA A 2 -1.05 59.93 27.22
C ALA A 2 -0.42 58.61 26.64
N GLY A 3 -0.73 58.08 25.52
CA GLY A 3 -1.07 58.74 24.23
C GLY A 3 0.19 58.86 23.36
N ALA A 4 0.32 58.00 22.34
CA ALA A 4 0.98 58.42 21.09
C ALA A 4 0.70 57.36 20.00
N ALA A 5 -0.13 57.77 19.04
CA ALA A 5 -0.26 57.21 17.71
C ALA A 5 0.84 57.81 16.84
N LEU A 6 1.41 57.05 15.91
CA LEU A 6 2.07 57.59 14.74
C LEU A 6 1.71 56.77 13.50
N ALA A 7 1.08 57.46 12.59
CA ALA A 7 0.66 57.06 11.29
C ALA A 7 1.79 57.27 10.24
N GLY A 8 1.69 56.51 9.14
CA GLY A 8 2.07 57.01 7.82
C GLY A 8 3.36 56.44 7.24
N LEU A 9 3.33 55.71 6.14
CA LEU A 9 3.44 56.27 4.79
C LEU A 9 3.44 55.13 3.77
N ALA A 10 2.50 55.18 2.86
CA ALA A 10 2.49 54.42 1.62
C ALA A 10 3.59 54.96 0.68
N ALA A 11 4.33 54.02 0.06
CA ALA A 11 5.15 54.36 -1.10
C ALA A 11 4.82 53.41 -2.24
N CYS A 12 4.14 53.94 -3.25
CA CYS A 12 3.96 53.32 -4.55
C CYS A 12 5.32 53.29 -5.27
N GLY A 13 5.77 52.15 -5.69
CA GLY A 13 6.91 51.98 -6.59
C GLY A 13 6.50 51.06 -7.73
N GLY A 14 6.32 51.66 -8.93
CA GLY A 14 5.91 50.99 -10.16
C GLY A 14 6.98 50.02 -10.68
N ALA A 15 6.54 48.90 -11.21
CA ALA A 15 7.36 47.96 -11.95
C ALA A 15 7.62 48.45 -13.38
N PRO A 16 8.83 48.25 -13.96
CA PRO A 16 9.09 48.47 -15.36
C PRO A 16 8.54 47.35 -16.24
N PRO A 17 8.20 47.63 -17.52
CA PRO A 17 7.59 46.66 -18.43
C PRO A 17 8.57 45.57 -18.90
N GLY A 18 8.05 44.39 -19.05
CA GLY A 18 8.76 43.15 -19.35
C GLY A 18 9.48 43.13 -20.70
N LEU A 19 10.54 42.33 -20.71
CA LEU A 19 11.14 41.76 -21.91
C LEU A 19 10.64 40.33 -22.04
N GLN A 20 9.86 40.05 -23.09
CA GLN A 20 9.52 38.70 -23.52
C GLN A 20 10.76 38.01 -24.11
N PRO A 21 11.06 36.79 -23.78
CA PRO A 21 12.06 36.02 -24.50
C PRO A 21 11.48 35.56 -25.85
N THR A 22 12.15 35.94 -26.92
CA THR A 22 11.91 35.47 -28.29
C THR A 22 12.35 34.02 -28.40
N ALA A 23 11.45 33.14 -28.91
CA ALA A 23 11.73 31.79 -29.26
C ALA A 23 12.78 31.66 -30.39
N PRO A 24 13.69 30.68 -30.36
CA PRO A 24 14.60 30.44 -31.48
C PRO A 24 13.86 29.78 -32.66
N PRO A 25 14.36 29.98 -33.91
CA PRO A 25 13.71 29.46 -35.11
C PRO A 25 13.84 27.91 -35.18
N THR A 26 12.73 27.28 -35.49
CA THR A 26 12.62 25.86 -35.78
C THR A 26 13.37 25.54 -37.08
N SER A 27 14.45 24.78 -36.99
CA SER A 27 15.12 24.14 -38.13
C SER A 27 14.29 22.91 -38.53
N ALA A 28 13.75 22.92 -39.75
CA ALA A 28 13.08 21.80 -40.36
C ALA A 28 14.15 20.75 -40.77
N GLY A 29 14.18 19.62 -40.09
CA GLY A 29 14.89 18.43 -40.51
C GLY A 29 14.04 17.60 -41.48
N PRO A 30 14.66 16.82 -42.40
CA PRO A 30 13.93 16.04 -43.39
C PRO A 30 13.10 14.93 -42.75
N GLY A 31 11.88 14.75 -43.26
CA GLY A 31 10.91 13.77 -42.79
C GLY A 31 11.40 12.32 -42.97
N PRO A 32 10.85 11.38 -42.18
CA PRO A 32 11.22 9.96 -42.28
C PRO A 32 10.71 9.35 -43.60
N ALA A 33 11.63 8.67 -44.27
CA ALA A 33 11.35 7.90 -45.47
C ALA A 33 10.35 6.76 -45.17
N THR A 34 9.27 6.73 -45.90
CA THR A 34 8.28 5.67 -45.90
C THR A 34 8.92 4.38 -46.41
N VAL A 35 9.14 3.42 -45.56
CA VAL A 35 9.58 2.08 -45.96
C VAL A 35 8.32 1.24 -46.24
N THR A 36 8.08 0.96 -47.50
CA THR A 36 7.04 0.03 -47.98
C THR A 36 7.43 -1.39 -47.59
N PRO A 37 6.59 -2.20 -46.92
CA PRO A 37 6.92 -3.61 -46.66
C PRO A 37 6.83 -4.41 -47.97
N SER A 38 7.93 -5.04 -48.33
CA SER A 38 8.00 -6.01 -49.42
C SER A 38 7.25 -7.27 -49.02
N SER A 39 6.34 -7.71 -49.90
CA SER A 39 5.63 -8.98 -49.78
C SER A 39 6.60 -10.19 -49.86
N PRO A 40 6.40 -11.23 -49.03
CA PRO A 40 7.21 -12.46 -49.12
C PRO A 40 6.92 -13.24 -50.42
N PRO A 41 7.91 -13.97 -50.95
CA PRO A 41 7.74 -14.78 -52.13
C PRO A 41 6.81 -16.00 -51.88
N PRO A 42 6.15 -16.55 -52.90
CA PRO A 42 5.24 -17.69 -52.76
C PRO A 42 5.98 -18.97 -52.35
N ALA A 43 5.42 -19.67 -51.37
CA ALA A 43 5.93 -20.94 -50.88
C ALA A 43 5.86 -22.05 -51.94
N THR A 44 6.96 -22.77 -52.09
CA THR A 44 7.06 -23.98 -52.92
C THR A 44 6.26 -25.14 -52.27
N PRO A 45 5.50 -25.94 -52.99
CA PRO A 45 4.77 -27.07 -52.40
C PRO A 45 5.74 -28.19 -51.98
N GLN A 46 5.69 -28.58 -50.71
CA GLN A 46 6.35 -29.78 -50.21
C GLN A 46 5.55 -31.04 -50.54
N PRO A 47 6.23 -32.18 -50.81
CA PRO A 47 5.57 -33.46 -51.02
C PRO A 47 4.87 -33.95 -49.75
N GLY A 48 3.64 -34.45 -49.91
CA GLY A 48 2.80 -34.88 -48.80
C GLY A 48 3.38 -36.03 -47.99
N THR A 49 3.35 -35.85 -46.69
CA THR A 49 3.61 -36.90 -45.69
C THR A 49 2.37 -37.79 -45.58
N PRO A 50 2.50 -39.13 -45.51
CA PRO A 50 1.36 -40.04 -45.34
C PRO A 50 0.68 -39.85 -43.99
N PRO A 51 -0.63 -40.12 -43.84
CA PRO A 51 -1.36 -39.92 -42.62
C PRO A 51 -0.84 -40.80 -41.49
N ALA A 52 -0.48 -40.16 -40.38
CA ALA A 52 -0.12 -40.85 -39.13
C ALA A 52 -1.35 -41.55 -38.53
N THR A 53 -1.23 -42.82 -38.29
CA THR A 53 -2.22 -43.64 -37.57
C THR A 53 -2.40 -43.06 -36.16
N ALA A 54 -3.63 -42.74 -35.77
CA ALA A 54 -3.98 -42.24 -34.46
C ALA A 54 -3.60 -43.26 -33.37
N PRO A 55 -2.97 -42.82 -32.25
CA PRO A 55 -2.73 -43.71 -31.11
C PRO A 55 -4.06 -44.07 -30.43
N PRO A 56 -4.16 -45.26 -29.81
CA PRO A 56 -5.38 -45.70 -29.13
C PRO A 56 -5.72 -44.73 -27.98
N GLY A 57 -7.00 -44.42 -27.87
CA GLY A 57 -7.55 -43.44 -26.96
C GLY A 57 -7.10 -43.67 -25.50
N ARG A 58 -6.56 -42.61 -24.92
CA ARG A 58 -6.28 -42.54 -23.47
C ARG A 58 -7.60 -42.70 -22.71
N PRO A 59 -7.67 -43.56 -21.68
CA PRO A 59 -8.85 -43.65 -20.81
C PRO A 59 -9.21 -42.27 -20.23
N PRO A 60 -10.52 -41.96 -20.06
CA PRO A 60 -10.94 -40.73 -19.41
C PRO A 60 -10.32 -40.62 -18.04
N ALA A 61 -9.73 -39.44 -17.76
CA ALA A 61 -9.21 -39.13 -16.43
C ALA A 61 -10.36 -39.25 -15.40
N PRO A 62 -10.12 -39.80 -14.21
CA PRO A 62 -11.13 -39.82 -13.16
C PRO A 62 -11.56 -38.35 -12.87
N PRO A 63 -12.83 -38.12 -12.48
CA PRO A 63 -13.30 -36.79 -12.16
C PRO A 63 -12.40 -36.22 -11.05
N SER A 64 -11.86 -35.03 -11.29
CA SER A 64 -11.08 -34.29 -10.29
C SER A 64 -11.98 -34.10 -9.07
N GLY A 65 -11.72 -34.89 -8.04
CA GLY A 65 -12.40 -34.73 -6.75
C GLY A 65 -12.17 -33.29 -6.29
N THR A 66 -13.22 -32.53 -6.17
CA THR A 66 -13.22 -31.26 -5.45
C THR A 66 -12.83 -31.56 -4.02
N SER A 67 -11.55 -31.34 -3.68
CA SER A 67 -11.15 -31.29 -2.28
C SER A 67 -12.08 -30.27 -1.59
N PRO A 68 -12.68 -30.62 -0.46
CA PRO A 68 -13.47 -29.68 0.31
C PRO A 68 -12.56 -28.47 0.61
N ALA A 69 -13.01 -27.28 0.20
CA ALA A 69 -12.33 -26.06 0.55
C ALA A 69 -12.20 -26.03 2.08
N SER A 70 -10.98 -25.82 2.57
CA SER A 70 -10.78 -25.60 4.01
C SER A 70 -11.77 -24.52 4.47
N PRO A 71 -12.46 -24.73 5.61
CA PRO A 71 -13.39 -23.73 6.11
C PRO A 71 -12.65 -22.42 6.24
N GLY A 72 -13.20 -21.36 5.65
CA GLY A 72 -12.67 -20.00 5.77
C GLY A 72 -12.61 -19.57 7.24
N PRO A 73 -11.91 -18.48 7.55
CA PRO A 73 -11.87 -17.96 8.91
C PRO A 73 -13.30 -17.71 9.42
N ALA A 74 -13.53 -17.93 10.72
CA ALA A 74 -14.83 -17.67 11.34
C ALA A 74 -15.20 -16.18 11.24
N ALA A 75 -16.46 -15.88 11.01
CA ALA A 75 -16.93 -14.48 10.93
C ALA A 75 -16.65 -13.73 12.25
N VAL A 76 -16.27 -12.47 12.12
CA VAL A 76 -16.06 -11.58 13.27
C VAL A 76 -17.40 -11.20 13.88
N THR A 77 -17.52 -11.35 15.19
CA THR A 77 -18.71 -11.02 15.97
C THR A 77 -18.36 -10.22 17.22
N GLY A 78 -19.38 -9.80 17.98
CA GLY A 78 -19.18 -9.06 19.22
C GLY A 78 -18.56 -7.67 19.02
N ARG A 79 -17.72 -7.24 19.96
CA ARG A 79 -17.19 -5.86 20.02
C ARG A 79 -16.38 -5.43 18.81
N LEU A 80 -15.83 -6.37 18.04
CA LEU A 80 -14.99 -6.08 16.89
C LEU A 80 -15.77 -5.91 15.59
N ALA A 81 -17.03 -6.36 15.55
CA ALA A 81 -17.86 -6.29 14.35
C ALA A 81 -18.44 -4.87 14.11
N GLY A 82 -18.67 -4.53 12.83
CA GLY A 82 -19.35 -3.30 12.43
C GLY A 82 -18.53 -2.03 12.53
N THR A 83 -17.24 -2.14 12.86
CA THR A 83 -16.34 -1.00 13.06
C THR A 83 -15.11 -1.07 12.16
N ASP A 84 -14.75 0.07 11.56
CA ASP A 84 -13.45 0.32 10.95
C ASP A 84 -12.60 1.08 11.99
N TRP A 85 -11.72 0.36 12.68
CA TRP A 85 -11.05 0.83 13.89
C TRP A 85 -9.97 1.86 13.58
N THR A 86 -10.09 3.06 14.15
CA THR A 86 -9.11 4.15 13.99
C THR A 86 -8.11 4.25 15.13
N THR A 87 -8.38 3.56 16.26
CA THR A 87 -7.52 3.51 17.44
C THR A 87 -7.66 2.16 18.13
N ILE A 88 -6.64 1.72 18.85
CA ILE A 88 -6.76 0.60 19.78
C ILE A 88 -7.46 1.13 21.04
N PRO A 89 -8.58 0.53 21.49
CA PRO A 89 -9.31 1.01 22.66
C PRO A 89 -8.56 0.68 23.96
N THR A 90 -7.66 1.55 24.37
CA THR A 90 -6.80 1.37 25.57
C THR A 90 -6.46 2.71 26.20
N ASN A 91 -6.23 2.71 27.54
CA ASN A 91 -5.65 3.83 28.26
C ASN A 91 -4.13 3.68 28.47
N ARG A 92 -3.54 2.57 28.02
CA ARG A 92 -2.08 2.35 28.11
C ARG A 92 -1.39 3.24 27.07
N PRO A 93 -0.23 3.84 27.41
CA PRO A 93 0.56 4.63 26.45
C PRO A 93 1.26 3.71 25.44
N VAL A 94 0.48 3.17 24.50
CA VAL A 94 0.96 2.30 23.42
C VAL A 94 0.59 2.87 22.08
N VAL A 95 1.44 2.65 21.08
CA VAL A 95 1.25 3.04 19.67
C VAL A 95 1.48 1.81 18.78
N ALA A 96 0.70 1.67 17.73
CA ALA A 96 0.91 0.68 16.68
C ALA A 96 1.49 1.36 15.43
N LEU A 97 2.73 1.02 15.07
CA LEU A 97 3.28 1.39 13.77
C LEU A 97 2.76 0.42 12.71
N THR A 98 2.18 0.95 11.65
CA THR A 98 1.63 0.14 10.55
C THR A 98 2.13 0.65 9.21
N PHE A 99 2.37 -0.29 8.28
CA PHE A 99 2.94 -0.02 6.97
C PHE A 99 2.08 -0.66 5.89
N ASP A 100 1.59 0.14 4.94
CA ASP A 100 0.88 -0.37 3.77
C ASP A 100 1.86 -0.63 2.62
N ALA A 101 1.68 -1.77 1.96
CA ALA A 101 2.55 -2.27 0.90
C ALA A 101 1.76 -2.56 -0.37
N GLY A 102 1.96 -1.76 -1.40
CA GLY A 102 1.21 -1.85 -2.66
C GLY A 102 2.06 -1.61 -3.91
N ALA A 103 2.58 -0.41 -4.09
CA ALA A 103 3.14 0.04 -5.36
C ALA A 103 4.57 -0.46 -5.64
N ASN A 104 5.47 -0.37 -4.66
CA ASN A 104 6.85 -0.85 -4.74
C ASN A 104 7.39 -1.22 -3.35
N ALA A 105 8.62 -1.74 -3.28
CA ALA A 105 9.23 -2.29 -2.06
C ALA A 105 10.52 -1.57 -1.66
N ASP A 106 10.77 -0.37 -2.17
CA ASP A 106 12.09 0.29 -2.12
C ASP A 106 12.54 0.57 -0.68
N ALA A 107 11.61 0.93 0.21
CA ALA A 107 11.92 1.22 1.60
C ALA A 107 11.88 -0.01 2.54
N VAL A 108 11.44 -1.19 2.06
CA VAL A 108 11.35 -2.40 2.92
C VAL A 108 12.67 -2.71 3.63
N PRO A 109 13.85 -2.73 2.98
CA PRO A 109 15.10 -3.07 3.66
C PRO A 109 15.43 -2.11 4.81
N SER A 110 15.28 -0.80 4.61
CA SER A 110 15.60 0.22 5.60
C SER A 110 14.61 0.23 6.78
N ILE A 111 13.32 0.06 6.50
CA ILE A 111 12.28 -0.08 7.53
C ILE A 111 12.56 -1.30 8.41
N LEU A 112 12.79 -2.48 7.82
CA LEU A 112 13.08 -3.70 8.57
C LEU A 112 14.37 -3.58 9.40
N ALA A 113 15.42 -2.95 8.84
CA ALA A 113 16.65 -2.71 9.56
C ALA A 113 16.43 -1.81 10.78
N THR A 114 15.66 -0.73 10.62
CA THR A 114 15.33 0.20 11.71
C THR A 114 14.50 -0.47 12.80
N LEU A 115 13.38 -1.13 12.45
CA LEU A 115 12.51 -1.80 13.40
C LEU A 115 13.25 -2.87 14.21
N ARG A 116 14.13 -3.65 13.55
CA ARG A 116 14.96 -4.66 14.24
C ARG A 116 15.99 -4.04 15.17
N ARG A 117 16.67 -2.98 14.73
CA ARG A 117 17.68 -2.27 15.54
C ARG A 117 17.06 -1.67 16.79
N GLU A 118 15.88 -1.07 16.65
CA GLU A 118 15.16 -0.43 17.75
C GLU A 118 14.34 -1.42 18.61
N GLY A 119 14.21 -2.69 18.16
CA GLY A 119 13.41 -3.72 18.85
C GLY A 119 11.90 -3.43 18.86
N VAL A 120 11.39 -2.73 17.86
CA VAL A 120 10.00 -2.24 17.79
C VAL A 120 9.14 -3.18 16.95
N PRO A 121 8.02 -3.69 17.50
CA PRO A 121 7.05 -4.46 16.74
C PRO A 121 6.24 -3.56 15.79
N ALA A 122 5.82 -4.13 14.65
CA ALA A 122 5.01 -3.42 13.67
C ALA A 122 4.03 -4.37 12.94
N THR A 123 3.05 -3.80 12.24
CA THR A 123 2.10 -4.54 11.40
C THR A 123 2.21 -4.04 9.96
N PHE A 124 2.30 -4.97 9.00
CA PHE A 124 2.37 -4.67 7.57
C PHE A 124 1.10 -5.15 6.87
N PHE A 125 0.41 -4.27 6.15
CA PHE A 125 -0.74 -4.61 5.33
C PHE A 125 -0.29 -4.79 3.87
N LEU A 126 -0.35 -6.03 3.37
CA LEU A 126 0.16 -6.38 2.06
C LEU A 126 -0.97 -6.53 1.06
N THR A 127 -0.83 -5.92 -0.14
CA THR A 127 -1.71 -6.25 -1.26
C THR A 127 -1.29 -7.56 -1.92
N GLY A 128 -2.24 -8.23 -2.60
CA GLY A 128 -1.94 -9.40 -3.41
C GLY A 128 -0.96 -9.08 -4.53
N ASN A 129 -1.11 -7.91 -5.17
CA ASN A 129 -0.18 -7.46 -6.20
C ASN A 129 1.24 -7.28 -5.64
N PHE A 130 1.38 -6.67 -4.46
CA PHE A 130 2.69 -6.52 -3.82
C PHE A 130 3.39 -7.87 -3.60
N VAL A 131 2.69 -8.88 -3.06
CA VAL A 131 3.33 -10.18 -2.81
C VAL A 131 3.65 -10.94 -4.09
N ARG A 132 2.89 -10.71 -5.18
CA ARG A 132 3.18 -11.26 -6.50
C ARG A 132 4.40 -10.61 -7.13
N ASP A 133 4.47 -9.27 -7.09
CA ASP A 133 5.48 -8.49 -7.81
C ASP A 133 6.79 -8.37 -7.01
N PHE A 134 6.71 -8.38 -5.67
CA PHE A 134 7.85 -8.27 -4.75
C PHE A 134 7.92 -9.43 -3.74
N PRO A 135 7.94 -10.69 -4.20
CA PRO A 135 7.86 -11.85 -3.31
C PRO A 135 9.04 -11.96 -2.32
N ALA A 136 10.21 -11.46 -2.69
CA ALA A 136 11.37 -11.44 -1.79
C ALA A 136 11.16 -10.47 -0.62
N ALA A 137 10.61 -9.28 -0.88
CA ALA A 137 10.28 -8.31 0.15
C ALA A 137 9.18 -8.83 1.09
N ALA A 138 8.11 -9.42 0.54
CA ALA A 138 7.05 -10.02 1.35
C ALA A 138 7.58 -11.14 2.27
N ARG A 139 8.43 -12.04 1.74
CA ARG A 139 9.08 -13.07 2.55
C ARG A 139 10.02 -12.48 3.61
N SER A 140 10.73 -11.39 3.32
CA SER A 140 11.61 -10.76 4.31
C SER A 140 10.86 -10.15 5.48
N ILE A 141 9.66 -9.57 5.24
CA ILE A 141 8.76 -9.08 6.29
C ILE A 141 8.30 -10.24 7.18
N ALA A 142 7.83 -11.33 6.57
CA ALA A 142 7.38 -12.52 7.30
C ALA A 142 8.52 -13.18 8.10
N ALA A 143 9.70 -13.39 7.47
CA ALA A 143 10.87 -13.98 8.11
C ALA A 143 11.42 -13.13 9.26
N ALA A 144 11.16 -11.82 9.24
CA ALA A 144 11.49 -10.92 10.33
C ALA A 144 10.55 -11.05 11.54
N GLY A 145 9.48 -11.84 11.43
CA GLY A 145 8.49 -12.04 12.49
C GLY A 145 7.49 -10.89 12.65
N PHE A 146 7.41 -9.96 11.69
CA PHE A 146 6.44 -8.88 11.75
C PHE A 146 5.02 -9.38 11.45
N ARG A 147 4.03 -8.76 12.09
CA ARG A 147 2.62 -9.07 11.88
C ARG A 147 2.20 -8.64 10.47
N ILE A 148 1.50 -9.52 9.75
CA ILE A 148 0.97 -9.24 8.42
C ILE A 148 -0.55 -9.15 8.49
N GLY A 149 -1.13 -8.14 7.83
CA GLY A 149 -2.55 -7.97 7.56
C GLY A 149 -2.83 -7.97 6.05
N ASP A 150 -4.10 -8.02 5.71
CA ASP A 150 -4.62 -8.06 4.34
C ASP A 150 -4.98 -6.64 3.85
N HIS A 151 -4.62 -6.33 2.59
CA HIS A 151 -4.90 -5.02 1.98
C HIS A 151 -5.52 -5.14 0.57
N THR A 152 -6.33 -6.16 0.33
CA THR A 152 -6.94 -6.51 -0.96
C THR A 152 -5.95 -7.05 -2.00
N ILE A 153 -6.43 -7.56 -3.14
CA ILE A 153 -5.55 -8.00 -4.24
C ILE A 153 -4.97 -6.78 -4.96
N THR A 154 -5.85 -5.89 -5.45
CA THR A 154 -5.53 -4.87 -6.46
C THR A 154 -5.65 -3.44 -5.96
N HIS A 155 -5.92 -3.24 -4.68
CA HIS A 155 -6.07 -1.93 -4.03
C HIS A 155 -7.21 -1.08 -4.63
N PRO A 156 -8.45 -1.61 -4.82
CA PRO A 156 -9.55 -0.87 -5.40
C PRO A 156 -10.38 -0.12 -4.33
N HIS A 157 -11.20 0.82 -4.76
CA HIS A 157 -12.29 1.35 -3.93
C HIS A 157 -13.37 0.28 -3.75
N LEU A 158 -13.37 -0.43 -2.61
CA LEU A 158 -14.30 -1.54 -2.36
C LEU A 158 -15.77 -1.08 -2.31
N THR A 159 -16.02 0.16 -1.93
CA THR A 159 -17.37 0.75 -1.92
C THR A 159 -18.02 0.81 -3.31
N ARG A 160 -17.20 0.80 -4.37
CA ARG A 160 -17.64 0.84 -5.78
C ARG A 160 -17.84 -0.55 -6.39
N LEU A 161 -17.50 -1.62 -5.65
CA LEU A 161 -17.59 -3.00 -6.14
C LEU A 161 -18.84 -3.71 -5.62
N GLY A 162 -19.34 -4.69 -6.37
CA GLY A 162 -20.36 -5.61 -5.90
C GLY A 162 -19.79 -6.61 -4.85
N ASP A 163 -20.68 -7.20 -4.05
CA ASP A 163 -20.32 -8.03 -2.90
C ASP A 163 -19.39 -9.22 -3.25
N ALA A 164 -19.63 -9.87 -4.38
CA ALA A 164 -18.79 -10.98 -4.83
C ALA A 164 -17.36 -10.53 -5.12
N ALA A 165 -17.19 -9.36 -5.77
CA ALA A 165 -15.88 -8.79 -6.08
C ALA A 165 -15.17 -8.32 -4.79
N VAL A 166 -15.90 -7.72 -3.83
CA VAL A 166 -15.33 -7.37 -2.51
C VAL A 166 -14.77 -8.60 -1.80
N ARG A 167 -15.55 -9.69 -1.74
CA ARG A 167 -15.06 -10.95 -1.13
C ARG A 167 -13.88 -11.55 -1.89
N GLN A 168 -13.88 -11.44 -3.22
CA GLN A 168 -12.75 -11.91 -4.04
C GLN A 168 -11.48 -11.11 -3.74
N GLU A 169 -11.56 -9.79 -3.63
CA GLU A 169 -10.43 -8.92 -3.31
C GLU A 169 -9.84 -9.27 -1.94
N ILE A 170 -10.66 -9.46 -0.91
CA ILE A 170 -10.20 -9.81 0.44
C ILE A 170 -9.63 -11.23 0.47
N LEU A 171 -10.44 -12.24 0.17
CA LEU A 171 -10.03 -13.64 0.30
C LEU A 171 -8.96 -14.04 -0.72
N GLY A 172 -8.90 -13.36 -1.86
CA GLY A 172 -7.89 -13.57 -2.88
C GLY A 172 -6.51 -13.10 -2.42
N ALA A 173 -6.44 -11.92 -1.80
CA ALA A 173 -5.19 -11.40 -1.23
C ALA A 173 -4.67 -12.31 -0.12
N ALA A 174 -5.54 -12.74 0.79
CA ALA A 174 -5.16 -13.69 1.84
C ALA A 174 -4.49 -14.96 1.28
N ARG A 175 -5.09 -15.57 0.24
CA ARG A 175 -4.50 -16.75 -0.41
C ARG A 175 -3.13 -16.46 -1.01
N GLN A 176 -2.95 -15.32 -1.66
CA GLN A 176 -1.65 -14.92 -2.24
C GLN A 176 -0.61 -14.66 -1.14
N ILE A 177 -0.98 -13.95 -0.08
CA ILE A 177 -0.11 -13.69 1.08
C ILE A 177 0.35 -15.03 1.69
N ILE A 178 -0.58 -15.93 2.01
CA ILE A 178 -0.25 -17.25 2.57
C ILE A 178 0.67 -18.05 1.64
N SER A 179 0.37 -18.06 0.34
CA SER A 179 1.15 -18.80 -0.66
C SER A 179 2.61 -18.34 -0.73
N VAL A 180 2.85 -17.04 -0.60
CA VAL A 180 4.20 -16.45 -0.75
C VAL A 180 4.96 -16.42 0.58
N THR A 181 4.27 -16.09 1.68
CA THR A 181 4.90 -15.82 2.98
C THR A 181 4.75 -16.94 3.98
N GLY A 182 3.80 -17.88 3.78
CA GLY A 182 3.41 -18.88 4.76
C GLY A 182 2.60 -18.31 5.95
N THR A 183 2.33 -17.00 5.99
CA THR A 183 1.69 -16.31 7.11
C THR A 183 0.22 -16.03 6.80
N ASN A 184 -0.68 -16.36 7.73
CA ASN A 184 -2.10 -16.00 7.62
C ASN A 184 -2.31 -14.53 8.04
N PRO A 185 -2.81 -13.64 7.16
CA PRO A 185 -3.05 -12.24 7.50
C PRO A 185 -4.24 -12.02 8.44
N ALA A 186 -5.19 -12.99 8.52
CA ALA A 186 -6.37 -12.86 9.38
C ALA A 186 -5.97 -12.71 10.87
N PRO A 187 -6.76 -11.97 11.63
CA PRO A 187 -8.00 -11.30 11.28
C PRO A 187 -7.83 -9.84 10.81
N LEU A 188 -6.63 -9.36 10.52
CA LEU A 188 -6.37 -7.93 10.26
C LEU A 188 -6.58 -7.59 8.79
N PHE A 189 -7.39 -6.56 8.53
CA PHE A 189 -7.69 -6.04 7.20
C PHE A 189 -7.64 -4.51 7.19
N ARG A 190 -7.18 -3.91 6.09
CA ARG A 190 -7.25 -2.47 5.89
C ARG A 190 -7.88 -2.16 4.54
N PHE A 191 -8.88 -1.25 4.56
CA PHE A 191 -9.52 -0.76 3.35
C PHE A 191 -8.57 0.14 2.56
N PRO A 192 -8.38 -0.09 1.25
CA PRO A 192 -7.69 0.86 0.38
C PRO A 192 -8.29 2.27 0.51
N TYR A 193 -7.42 3.28 0.58
CA TYR A 193 -7.79 4.70 0.74
C TYR A 193 -8.57 5.02 2.02
N GLY A 194 -8.76 4.07 2.94
CA GLY A 194 -9.72 4.20 4.04
C GLY A 194 -11.16 4.32 3.56
N ASP A 195 -11.47 3.92 2.33
CA ASP A 195 -12.79 4.01 1.71
C ASP A 195 -13.65 2.80 2.11
N ALA A 196 -14.50 2.99 3.13
CA ALA A 196 -15.34 1.97 3.72
C ALA A 196 -16.77 2.49 3.97
N ASP A 197 -17.74 1.61 3.85
CA ASP A 197 -19.13 1.80 4.24
C ASP A 197 -19.63 0.63 5.11
N ALA A 198 -20.82 0.75 5.67
CA ALA A 198 -21.41 -0.30 6.53
C ALA A 198 -21.49 -1.65 5.82
N ARG A 199 -21.76 -1.66 4.51
CA ARG A 199 -21.85 -2.88 3.69
C ARG A 199 -20.49 -3.55 3.55
N THR A 200 -19.47 -2.81 3.17
CA THR A 200 -18.11 -3.37 2.97
C THR A 200 -17.47 -3.80 4.29
N ILE A 201 -17.72 -3.09 5.40
CA ILE A 201 -17.33 -3.52 6.74
C ILE A 201 -18.01 -4.85 7.11
N ALA A 202 -19.33 -4.98 6.88
CA ALA A 202 -20.03 -6.23 7.14
C ALA A 202 -19.48 -7.39 6.29
N LEU A 203 -19.11 -7.16 5.03
CA LEU A 203 -18.50 -8.16 4.16
C LEU A 203 -17.13 -8.60 4.65
N ALA A 204 -16.28 -7.67 5.11
CA ALA A 204 -15.00 -7.98 5.73
C ALA A 204 -15.17 -8.82 7.00
N ASN A 205 -16.11 -8.45 7.88
CA ASN A 205 -16.42 -9.22 9.10
C ASN A 205 -16.94 -10.63 8.78
N GLN A 206 -17.81 -10.79 7.77
CA GLN A 206 -18.27 -12.11 7.31
C GLN A 206 -17.13 -12.97 6.77
N ALA A 207 -16.12 -12.35 6.17
CA ALA A 207 -14.91 -13.01 5.69
C ALA A 207 -13.88 -13.31 6.81
N GLY A 208 -14.18 -12.98 8.07
CA GLY A 208 -13.33 -13.22 9.23
C GLY A 208 -12.28 -12.14 9.49
N TYR A 209 -12.51 -10.93 8.97
CA TYR A 209 -11.58 -9.82 9.09
C TYR A 209 -12.11 -8.67 9.93
N VAL A 210 -11.23 -8.07 10.72
CA VAL A 210 -11.44 -6.85 11.50
C VAL A 210 -10.83 -5.70 10.71
N PRO A 211 -11.64 -4.74 10.23
CA PRO A 211 -11.14 -3.56 9.55
C PRO A 211 -10.38 -2.64 10.51
N VAL A 212 -9.20 -2.20 10.06
CA VAL A 212 -8.35 -1.28 10.83
C VAL A 212 -7.90 -0.13 9.94
N ARG A 213 -8.35 1.07 10.29
CA ARG A 213 -7.94 2.32 9.65
C ARG A 213 -6.67 2.86 10.34
N TRP A 214 -6.60 4.13 10.61
CA TRP A 214 -5.49 4.81 11.30
C TRP A 214 -5.97 6.03 12.06
N THR A 215 -5.18 6.41 13.04
CA THR A 215 -5.33 7.66 13.78
C THR A 215 -4.69 8.82 13.02
N VAL A 216 -3.49 8.58 12.48
CA VAL A 216 -2.70 9.55 11.72
C VAL A 216 -2.13 8.91 10.46
N ASP A 217 -2.28 9.61 9.34
CA ASP A 217 -1.59 9.33 8.08
C ASP A 217 -0.36 10.23 7.99
N THR A 218 0.81 9.66 7.81
CA THR A 218 2.06 10.41 7.68
C THR A 218 2.12 11.23 6.41
N LEU A 219 1.43 10.79 5.35
CA LEU A 219 1.49 11.31 3.98
C LEU A 219 2.88 11.24 3.35
N GLY A 220 3.80 10.41 3.89
CA GLY A 220 5.17 10.25 3.37
C GLY A 220 5.22 9.85 1.89
N TRP A 221 4.19 9.13 1.43
CA TRP A 221 4.03 8.71 0.05
C TRP A 221 3.84 9.86 -0.97
N GLN A 222 3.44 11.08 -0.53
CA GLN A 222 3.22 12.22 -1.41
C GLN A 222 4.52 12.87 -1.91
N GLY A 223 5.66 12.53 -1.34
CA GLY A 223 6.95 13.07 -1.77
C GLY A 223 7.10 14.57 -1.57
N THR A 224 8.10 15.15 -2.23
CA THR A 224 8.40 16.58 -2.15
C THR A 224 7.32 17.47 -2.80
N ALA A 225 6.64 16.97 -3.83
CA ALA A 225 5.52 17.67 -4.45
C ALA A 225 4.34 17.89 -3.49
N GLY A 226 4.13 16.98 -2.53
CA GLY A 226 3.17 17.12 -1.43
C GLY A 226 3.66 17.99 -0.27
N HIS A 227 4.80 18.67 -0.42
CA HIS A 227 5.47 19.42 0.67
C HIS A 227 5.79 18.56 1.88
N ILE A 228 6.04 17.26 1.67
CA ILE A 228 6.42 16.32 2.71
C ILE A 228 7.94 16.22 2.80
N SER A 229 8.41 15.92 4.00
CA SER A 229 9.80 15.57 4.32
C SER A 229 9.80 14.61 5.52
N ALA A 230 10.93 13.97 5.81
CA ALA A 230 11.07 13.11 6.98
C ALA A 230 10.71 13.85 8.28
N SER A 231 11.09 15.12 8.43
CA SER A 231 10.73 15.93 9.60
C SER A 231 9.23 16.23 9.70
N VAL A 232 8.55 16.44 8.57
CA VAL A 232 7.09 16.61 8.52
C VAL A 232 6.39 15.31 8.93
N VAL A 233 6.81 14.16 8.39
CA VAL A 233 6.32 12.84 8.79
C VAL A 233 6.44 12.64 10.30
N ALA A 234 7.64 12.83 10.87
CA ALA A 234 7.86 12.69 12.31
C ALA A 234 6.98 13.64 13.12
N SER A 235 6.91 14.92 12.73
CA SER A 235 6.10 15.92 13.43
C SER A 235 4.62 15.57 13.44
N ARG A 236 4.07 15.04 12.34
CA ARG A 236 2.66 14.61 12.25
C ARG A 236 2.35 13.50 13.25
N VAL A 237 3.21 12.48 13.32
CA VAL A 237 3.03 11.36 14.24
C VAL A 237 3.13 11.83 15.69
N LEU A 238 4.19 12.59 16.04
CA LEU A 238 4.43 13.05 17.40
C LEU A 238 3.36 14.02 17.91
N ALA A 239 2.76 14.82 17.02
CA ALA A 239 1.65 15.71 17.36
C ALA A 239 0.32 14.98 17.56
N ALA A 240 0.14 13.79 16.95
CA ALA A 240 -1.06 12.98 17.11
C ALA A 240 -0.99 12.01 18.28
N ALA A 241 0.17 11.90 18.96
CA ALA A 241 0.47 10.89 19.95
C ALA A 241 -0.57 10.83 21.08
N ARG A 242 -1.18 9.66 21.23
CA ARG A 242 -2.19 9.34 22.25
C ARG A 242 -2.25 7.83 22.50
N PRO A 243 -2.78 7.39 23.67
CA PRO A 243 -3.00 5.97 23.92
C PRO A 243 -3.78 5.29 22.81
N GLY A 244 -3.24 4.18 22.30
CA GLY A 244 -3.87 3.40 21.25
C GLY A 244 -3.75 3.98 19.84
N GLU A 245 -2.90 4.95 19.61
CA GLU A 245 -2.64 5.50 18.26
C GLU A 245 -2.25 4.42 17.27
N ILE A 246 -2.82 4.49 16.07
CA ILE A 246 -2.45 3.67 14.91
C ILE A 246 -1.86 4.61 13.86
N VAL A 247 -0.58 4.42 13.56
CA VAL A 247 0.16 5.23 12.57
C VAL A 247 0.14 4.53 11.24
N LEU A 248 -0.31 5.22 10.18
CA LEU A 248 -0.18 4.76 8.79
C LEU A 248 1.09 5.33 8.18
N MET A 249 1.94 4.43 7.71
CA MET A 249 3.15 4.63 6.92
C MET A 249 3.12 3.71 5.68
N HIS A 250 4.05 3.87 4.75
CA HIS A 250 4.14 3.07 3.53
C HIS A 250 5.55 2.50 3.32
N VAL A 251 5.65 1.34 2.64
CA VAL A 251 6.94 0.70 2.34
C VAL A 251 7.54 1.10 1.01
N GLY A 252 6.80 1.84 0.19
CA GLY A 252 7.23 2.26 -1.14
C GLY A 252 7.94 3.60 -1.14
N SER A 253 8.65 3.88 -2.23
CA SER A 253 9.10 5.21 -2.60
C SER A 253 8.01 5.96 -3.39
N ASN A 254 8.06 7.28 -3.36
CA ASN A 254 7.24 8.11 -4.25
C ASN A 254 7.66 7.85 -5.71
N PRO A 255 6.70 7.68 -6.66
CA PRO A 255 7.03 7.33 -8.04
C PRO A 255 7.74 8.44 -8.82
N ASP A 256 7.58 9.71 -8.43
CA ASP A 256 8.10 10.85 -9.17
C ASP A 256 9.50 11.27 -8.70
N ASP A 257 9.73 11.31 -7.38
CA ASP A 257 10.98 11.82 -6.80
C ASP A 257 11.78 10.75 -6.02
N HIS A 258 11.28 9.51 -5.98
CA HIS A 258 11.91 8.35 -5.32
C HIS A 258 12.19 8.53 -3.82
N THR A 259 11.56 9.51 -3.17
CA THR A 259 11.70 9.70 -1.72
C THR A 259 11.04 8.58 -0.93
N THR A 260 11.64 8.26 0.24
CA THR A 260 11.16 7.22 1.18
C THR A 260 10.93 7.83 2.56
N PHE A 261 10.21 8.95 2.63
CA PHE A 261 10.12 9.78 3.85
C PHE A 261 9.58 9.04 5.07
N ASP A 262 8.73 8.01 4.88
CA ASP A 262 8.27 7.17 5.98
C ASP A 262 9.42 6.37 6.61
N ALA A 263 10.30 5.80 5.78
CA ALA A 263 11.48 5.09 6.25
C ALA A 263 12.53 6.03 6.86
N ASP A 264 12.73 7.19 6.23
CA ASP A 264 13.73 8.17 6.65
C ASP A 264 13.38 8.79 8.02
N ALA A 265 12.06 8.96 8.29
CA ALA A 265 11.56 9.48 9.56
C ALA A 265 11.51 8.45 10.69
N LEU A 266 11.55 7.16 10.38
CA LEU A 266 11.14 6.09 11.31
C LEU A 266 11.92 6.10 12.63
N SER A 267 13.25 6.28 12.61
CA SER A 267 14.05 6.38 13.85
C SER A 267 13.65 7.59 14.69
N GLN A 268 13.35 8.73 14.07
CA GLN A 268 12.90 9.93 14.78
C GLN A 268 11.49 9.75 15.37
N VAL A 269 10.59 9.09 14.65
CA VAL A 269 9.25 8.72 15.14
C VAL A 269 9.37 7.83 16.38
N ILE A 270 10.17 6.76 16.31
CA ILE A 270 10.36 5.81 17.42
C ILE A 270 10.95 6.52 18.64
N SER A 271 12.06 7.23 18.48
CA SER A 271 12.72 7.91 19.60
C SER A 271 11.84 9.01 20.20
N GLY A 272 11.11 9.76 19.37
CA GLY A 272 10.19 10.81 19.82
C GLY A 272 8.99 10.26 20.60
N LEU A 273 8.39 9.15 20.18
CA LEU A 273 7.30 8.49 20.91
C LEU A 273 7.81 7.89 22.22
N HIS A 274 8.98 7.26 22.24
CA HIS A 274 9.61 6.81 23.49
C HIS A 274 9.86 7.97 24.47
N ALA A 275 10.36 9.11 23.99
CA ALA A 275 10.58 10.30 24.81
C ALA A 275 9.27 10.86 25.41
N GLN A 276 8.13 10.63 24.74
CA GLN A 276 6.79 10.97 25.25
C GLN A 276 6.19 9.85 26.15
N GLY A 277 6.94 8.78 26.43
CA GLY A 277 6.51 7.69 27.31
C GLY A 277 5.69 6.59 26.64
N TYR A 278 5.60 6.55 25.31
CA TYR A 278 4.90 5.49 24.60
C TYR A 278 5.79 4.27 24.37
N SER A 279 5.19 3.09 24.43
CA SER A 279 5.73 1.82 23.95
C SER A 279 4.99 1.36 22.70
N PHE A 280 5.52 0.32 22.04
CA PHE A 280 4.97 -0.15 20.76
C PHE A 280 4.30 -1.51 20.90
N VAL A 281 3.22 -1.72 20.11
CA VAL A 281 2.47 -2.97 20.04
C VAL A 281 2.14 -3.28 18.57
N THR A 282 1.86 -4.57 18.27
CA THR A 282 1.19 -4.92 17.03
C THR A 282 -0.32 -4.67 17.14
N LEU A 283 -1.02 -4.72 16.01
CA LEU A 283 -2.48 -4.61 15.99
C LEU A 283 -3.19 -5.84 16.61
N ASP A 284 -2.47 -6.90 16.98
CA ASP A 284 -3.06 -7.99 17.76
C ASP A 284 -3.60 -7.49 19.12
N ALA A 285 -3.06 -6.38 19.64
CA ALA A 285 -3.60 -5.71 20.82
C ALA A 285 -5.05 -5.21 20.66
N LEU A 286 -5.56 -5.09 19.42
CA LEU A 286 -6.96 -4.77 19.16
C LEU A 286 -7.84 -6.02 19.25
N THR A 287 -7.32 -7.19 18.89
CA THR A 287 -8.06 -8.45 18.74
C THR A 287 -7.89 -9.41 19.92
N SER A 288 -7.01 -9.10 20.86
CA SER A 288 -6.76 -9.84 22.11
C SER A 288 -7.78 -9.58 23.21
#